data_5d4e311fa36b3a2726b918c579f57814
#
_entry.id   5d4e311fa36b3a2726b918c579f57814
#
_cell.length_a   1.000
_cell.length_b   1.000
_cell.length_c   1.000
_cell.angle_alpha   90.00
_cell.angle_beta   90.00
_cell.angle_gamma   90.00
#
_symmetry.space_group_name_H-M   'P 1'
#
loop_
_entity.id
_entity.type
_entity.pdbx_description
1 polymer ?
#
loop_
_entity_poly.entity_id
_entity_poly.type
_entity_poly.pdbx_seq_one_letter_code
_entity_poly.pdbx_strand_id
1 'polypeptide(L)'
;RAGLLVKGSSYLDALARTDTVVFDKTGTLTEGNLRVTRILPAAGATEQEVLARAAAAEQHSSHPMARAVMRAFAAVHDIEEHAGRGITARSEERIICIGTHAYLSESGVTDLPPAAPAGAIWLAVNGAYAGMIWVADTVRAGAADAVRALREHGVRETVMLTGDARPAAQSV
;
A
#
# COMPACT_ATOMS: atom_id res chain seq x y z
N ARG A 1 22.27 7.01 22.67
CA ARG A 1 22.84 6.39 21.44
C ARG A 1 22.04 6.92 20.27
N ALA A 2 22.70 7.59 19.29
CA ALA A 2 22.05 8.22 18.14
C ALA A 2 21.78 7.26 16.97
N GLY A 3 22.07 5.95 17.11
CA GLY A 3 21.88 4.96 16.03
C GLY A 3 22.84 5.09 14.83
N LEU A 4 23.87 5.94 14.94
CA LEU A 4 24.86 6.20 13.90
C LEU A 4 26.20 5.54 14.24
N LEU A 5 26.77 4.84 13.25
CA LEU A 5 28.14 4.34 13.28
C LEU A 5 28.97 5.10 12.25
N VAL A 6 29.90 5.92 12.73
CA VAL A 6 30.86 6.66 11.87
C VAL A 6 32.20 5.93 11.85
N LYS A 7 32.64 5.49 10.66
CA LYS A 7 33.82 4.66 10.46
C LYS A 7 35.15 5.44 10.40
N GLY A 8 35.10 6.76 10.54
CA GLY A 8 36.28 7.63 10.54
C GLY A 8 35.93 9.11 10.47
N SER A 9 36.84 10.00 10.86
CA SER A 9 36.63 11.46 10.88
C SER A 9 36.38 12.07 9.51
N SER A 10 36.98 11.51 8.44
CA SER A 10 36.75 11.95 7.06
C SER A 10 35.28 11.86 6.62
N TYR A 11 34.54 10.92 7.19
CA TYR A 11 33.09 10.81 6.91
C TYR A 11 32.29 11.92 7.59
N LEU A 12 32.72 12.44 8.74
CA LEU A 12 32.08 13.60 9.36
C LEU A 12 32.29 14.87 8.52
N ASP A 13 33.50 15.04 7.96
CA ASP A 13 33.78 16.16 7.05
C ASP A 13 32.98 16.06 5.77
N ALA A 14 32.76 14.86 5.26
CA ALA A 14 31.91 14.64 4.08
C ALA A 14 30.44 14.95 4.39
N LEU A 15 29.93 14.49 5.53
CA LEU A 15 28.55 14.80 5.98
C LEU A 15 28.34 16.30 6.16
N ALA A 16 29.33 17.02 6.72
CA ALA A 16 29.26 18.46 6.92
C ALA A 16 29.18 19.27 5.60
N ARG A 17 29.60 18.67 4.47
CA ARG A 17 29.54 19.29 3.12
C ARG A 17 28.39 18.77 2.27
N THR A 18 27.54 17.90 2.82
CA THR A 18 26.41 17.33 2.09
C THR A 18 25.36 18.41 1.81
N ASP A 19 25.07 18.64 0.56
CA ASP A 19 24.06 19.59 0.10
C ASP A 19 22.79 18.90 -0.46
N THR A 20 22.90 17.62 -0.78
CA THR A 20 21.82 16.80 -1.33
C THR A 20 21.67 15.50 -0.54
N VAL A 21 20.48 15.18 -0.10
CA VAL A 21 20.16 13.92 0.58
C VAL A 21 19.08 13.17 -0.20
N VAL A 22 19.39 11.91 -0.54
CA VAL A 22 18.47 11.02 -1.23
C VAL A 22 17.94 9.99 -0.23
N PHE A 23 16.63 9.94 -0.07
CA PHE A 23 15.92 8.99 0.77
C PHE A 23 15.30 7.87 -0.05
N ASP A 24 15.49 6.64 0.35
CA ASP A 24 14.59 5.57 -0.06
C ASP A 24 13.22 5.76 0.63
N LYS A 25 12.14 5.47 -0.09
CA LYS A 25 10.79 5.61 0.47
C LYS A 25 10.49 4.51 1.47
N THR A 26 10.51 3.25 1.00
CA THR A 26 9.98 2.11 1.75
C THR A 26 10.91 1.65 2.87
N GLY A 27 10.43 1.66 4.10
CA GLY A 27 11.23 1.29 5.28
C GLY A 27 12.18 2.39 5.77
N THR A 28 12.35 3.50 5.02
CA THR A 28 13.16 4.67 5.42
C THR A 28 12.26 5.84 5.81
N LEU A 29 11.60 6.50 4.86
CA LEU A 29 10.61 7.54 5.14
C LEU A 29 9.30 6.95 5.68
N THR A 30 9.01 5.72 5.32
CA THR A 30 7.86 4.95 5.78
C THR A 30 8.30 3.82 6.72
N GLU A 31 7.35 3.20 7.40
CA GLU A 31 7.59 2.10 8.35
C GLU A 31 7.90 0.76 7.68
N GLY A 32 7.61 0.61 6.37
CA GLY A 32 7.63 -0.67 5.67
C GLY A 32 6.40 -1.53 6.00
N ASN A 33 5.37 -0.93 6.58
CA ASN A 33 4.14 -1.57 7.02
C ASN A 33 2.94 -1.03 6.23
N LEU A 34 2.46 -1.83 5.30
CA LEU A 34 1.23 -1.51 4.57
C LEU A 34 0.02 -1.61 5.48
N ARG A 35 -0.84 -0.60 5.43
CA ARG A 35 -2.12 -0.55 6.16
C ARG A 35 -3.24 -0.11 5.22
N VAL A 36 -4.45 -0.57 5.49
CA VAL A 36 -5.65 -0.03 4.84
C VAL A 36 -5.82 1.41 5.28
N THR A 37 -5.81 2.32 4.32
CA THR A 37 -5.91 3.77 4.56
C THR A 37 -7.27 4.34 4.20
N ARG A 38 -7.99 3.68 3.31
CA ARG A 38 -9.31 4.09 2.87
C ARG A 38 -10.11 2.91 2.36
N ILE A 39 -11.41 2.90 2.64
CA ILE A 39 -12.38 1.95 2.10
C ILE A 39 -13.49 2.77 1.45
N LEU A 40 -13.92 2.37 0.26
CA LEU A 40 -15.07 2.96 -0.43
C LEU A 40 -16.03 1.83 -0.80
N PRO A 41 -17.10 1.59 -0.01
CA PRO A 41 -18.08 0.56 -0.29
C PRO A 41 -18.91 0.91 -1.53
N ALA A 42 -19.38 -0.11 -2.23
CA ALA A 42 -20.45 0.03 -3.21
C ALA A 42 -21.78 0.38 -2.53
N ALA A 43 -22.76 0.85 -3.28
CA ALA A 43 -24.08 1.16 -2.75
C ALA A 43 -24.72 -0.07 -2.08
N GLY A 44 -25.12 0.10 -0.81
CA GLY A 44 -25.72 -0.97 -0.01
C GLY A 44 -24.73 -1.88 0.73
N ALA A 45 -23.43 -1.66 0.60
CA ALA A 45 -22.40 -2.34 1.38
C ALA A 45 -21.86 -1.43 2.49
N THR A 46 -21.37 -2.02 3.56
CA THR A 46 -20.68 -1.30 4.64
C THR A 46 -19.16 -1.45 4.49
N GLU A 47 -18.38 -0.50 5.03
CA GLU A 47 -16.91 -0.60 5.07
C GLU A 47 -16.45 -1.90 5.73
N GLN A 48 -17.15 -2.31 6.79
CA GLN A 48 -16.84 -3.51 7.55
C GLN A 48 -17.05 -4.78 6.71
N GLU A 49 -18.10 -4.83 5.88
CA GLU A 49 -18.33 -5.94 4.94
C GLU A 49 -17.29 -5.99 3.83
N VAL A 50 -16.91 -4.83 3.26
CA VAL A 50 -15.88 -4.74 2.23
C VAL A 50 -14.54 -5.22 2.80
N LEU A 51 -14.18 -4.75 3.99
CA LEU A 51 -12.93 -5.14 4.66
C LEU A 51 -12.93 -6.62 5.02
N ALA A 52 -14.03 -7.16 5.55
CA ALA A 52 -14.15 -8.56 5.91
C ALA A 52 -13.99 -9.48 4.68
N ARG A 53 -14.63 -9.14 3.57
CA ARG A 53 -14.56 -9.90 2.31
C ARG A 53 -13.17 -9.81 1.68
N ALA A 54 -12.55 -8.63 1.70
CA ALA A 54 -11.19 -8.42 1.22
C ALA A 54 -10.18 -9.24 2.04
N ALA A 55 -10.27 -9.17 3.36
CA ALA A 55 -9.41 -9.93 4.25
C ALA A 55 -9.57 -11.44 4.07
N ALA A 56 -10.79 -11.89 3.88
CA ALA A 56 -11.08 -13.28 3.62
C ALA A 56 -10.36 -13.79 2.35
N ALA A 57 -10.40 -13.06 1.24
CA ALA A 57 -9.77 -13.46 -0.02
C ALA A 57 -8.23 -13.46 0.02
N GLU A 58 -7.64 -12.59 0.84
CA GLU A 58 -6.19 -12.39 0.90
C GLU A 58 -5.48 -13.32 1.91
N GLN A 59 -6.20 -14.20 2.61
CA GLN A 59 -5.71 -14.97 3.75
C GLN A 59 -4.48 -15.84 3.46
N HIS A 60 -4.29 -16.29 2.22
CA HIS A 60 -3.16 -17.14 1.81
C HIS A 60 -2.21 -16.45 0.82
N SER A 61 -2.42 -15.19 0.51
CA SER A 61 -1.53 -14.44 -0.37
C SER A 61 -0.22 -14.08 0.32
N SER A 62 0.90 -14.31 -0.35
CA SER A 62 2.22 -13.88 0.11
C SER A 62 2.50 -12.40 -0.12
N HIS A 63 1.62 -11.71 -0.86
CA HIS A 63 1.81 -10.32 -1.26
C HIS A 63 1.73 -9.37 -0.04
N PRO A 64 2.61 -8.37 0.09
CA PRO A 64 2.60 -7.42 1.22
C PRO A 64 1.28 -6.68 1.43
N MET A 65 0.57 -6.36 0.35
CA MET A 65 -0.76 -5.73 0.39
C MET A 65 -1.82 -6.68 0.95
N ALA A 66 -1.76 -7.97 0.59
CA ALA A 66 -2.60 -9.00 1.15
C ALA A 66 -2.49 -9.07 2.67
N ARG A 67 -1.27 -9.06 3.20
CA ARG A 67 -1.04 -9.06 4.66
C ARG A 67 -1.63 -7.85 5.37
N ALA A 68 -1.69 -6.68 4.72
CA ALA A 68 -2.32 -5.49 5.29
C ALA A 68 -3.83 -5.67 5.46
N VAL A 69 -4.48 -6.30 4.49
CA VAL A 69 -5.90 -6.61 4.51
C VAL A 69 -6.22 -7.76 5.47
N MET A 70 -5.38 -8.82 5.48
CA MET A 70 -5.56 -10.02 6.32
C MET A 70 -5.50 -9.78 7.82
N ARG A 71 -4.78 -8.78 8.28
CA ARG A 71 -4.73 -8.45 9.72
C ARG A 71 -6.09 -8.11 10.31
N ALA A 72 -7.11 -7.99 9.49
CA ALA A 72 -8.44 -7.60 9.89
C ALA A 72 -9.44 -8.77 10.07
N PHE A 73 -9.31 -9.95 9.38
CA PHE A 73 -10.33 -11.01 9.47
C PHE A 73 -9.89 -12.41 9.05
N ALA A 74 -10.67 -13.45 9.40
CA ALA A 74 -10.41 -14.88 9.21
C ALA A 74 -11.43 -15.59 8.30
N ALA A 75 -10.96 -16.70 7.69
CA ALA A 75 -11.64 -17.83 7.04
C ALA A 75 -12.10 -17.72 5.58
N VAL A 76 -11.23 -18.18 4.68
CA VAL A 76 -11.58 -18.59 3.28
C VAL A 76 -10.80 -19.82 2.85
N HIS A 77 -11.29 -20.53 1.86
CA HIS A 77 -10.63 -21.67 1.22
C HIS A 77 -10.65 -21.48 -0.31
N ASP A 78 -9.94 -22.34 -1.06
CA ASP A 78 -9.86 -22.31 -2.53
C ASP A 78 -9.44 -20.95 -3.10
N ILE A 79 -8.17 -20.59 -2.85
CA ILE A 79 -7.60 -19.33 -3.31
C ILE A 79 -6.77 -19.55 -4.57
N GLU A 80 -7.09 -18.80 -5.63
CA GLU A 80 -6.36 -18.74 -6.87
C GLU A 80 -5.74 -17.35 -7.03
N GLU A 81 -4.40 -17.28 -7.00
CA GLU A 81 -3.65 -16.03 -7.16
C GLU A 81 -3.22 -15.84 -8.61
N HIS A 82 -3.56 -14.70 -9.20
CA HIS A 82 -3.14 -14.27 -10.53
C HIS A 82 -2.07 -13.19 -10.38
N ALA A 83 -0.81 -13.57 -10.53
CA ALA A 83 0.35 -12.72 -10.22
C ALA A 83 0.27 -11.32 -10.85
N GLY A 84 0.37 -10.27 -10.03
CA GLY A 84 0.30 -8.87 -10.42
C GLY A 84 -1.08 -8.36 -10.86
N ARG A 85 -2.13 -9.20 -10.81
CA ARG A 85 -3.48 -8.87 -11.30
C ARG A 85 -4.52 -8.90 -10.19
N GLY A 86 -4.57 -9.99 -9.42
CA GLY A 86 -5.57 -10.15 -8.38
C GLY A 86 -5.69 -11.58 -7.87
N ILE A 87 -6.71 -11.80 -7.08
CA ILE A 87 -7.00 -13.06 -6.41
C ILE A 87 -8.48 -13.37 -6.56
N THR A 88 -8.78 -14.64 -6.84
CA THR A 88 -10.12 -15.21 -6.67
C THR A 88 -10.11 -16.16 -5.47
N ALA A 89 -11.10 -16.03 -4.61
CA ALA A 89 -11.26 -16.87 -3.44
C ALA A 89 -12.72 -17.31 -3.27
N ARG A 90 -12.95 -18.46 -2.61
CA ARG A 90 -14.28 -18.96 -2.28
C ARG A 90 -14.49 -18.94 -0.77
N SER A 91 -15.65 -18.50 -0.35
CA SER A 91 -16.09 -18.52 1.04
C SER A 91 -17.53 -19.00 1.09
N GLU A 92 -17.77 -20.20 1.62
CA GLU A 92 -19.07 -20.84 1.61
C GLU A 92 -19.66 -20.92 0.19
N GLU A 93 -20.75 -20.22 -0.10
CA GLU A 93 -21.39 -20.13 -1.43
C GLU A 93 -20.99 -18.87 -2.21
N ARG A 94 -19.96 -18.13 -1.78
CA ARG A 94 -19.57 -16.86 -2.36
C ARG A 94 -18.24 -16.95 -3.08
N ILE A 95 -18.18 -16.35 -4.26
CA ILE A 95 -16.93 -16.10 -5.00
C ILE A 95 -16.53 -14.66 -4.76
N ILE A 96 -15.31 -14.46 -4.27
CA ILE A 96 -14.74 -13.14 -3.98
C ILE A 96 -13.59 -12.92 -4.96
N CYS A 97 -13.64 -11.81 -5.71
CA CYS A 97 -12.55 -11.37 -6.59
C CYS A 97 -11.97 -10.06 -6.06
N ILE A 98 -10.63 -10.03 -5.89
CA ILE A 98 -9.89 -8.84 -5.45
C ILE A 98 -8.74 -8.60 -6.42
N GLY A 99 -8.52 -7.35 -6.82
CA GLY A 99 -7.38 -7.03 -7.68
C GLY A 99 -7.51 -5.71 -8.41
N THR A 100 -6.86 -5.65 -9.58
CA THR A 100 -6.91 -4.50 -10.47
C THR A 100 -8.29 -4.36 -11.12
N HIS A 101 -8.64 -3.15 -11.56
CA HIS A 101 -9.86 -2.91 -12.33
C HIS A 101 -9.96 -3.83 -13.56
N ALA A 102 -8.84 -3.96 -14.30
CA ALA A 102 -8.78 -4.83 -15.47
C ALA A 102 -9.08 -6.30 -15.13
N TYR A 103 -8.52 -6.80 -14.03
CA TYR A 103 -8.75 -8.17 -13.57
C TYR A 103 -10.23 -8.44 -13.26
N LEU A 104 -10.89 -7.54 -12.53
CA LEU A 104 -12.31 -7.69 -12.23
C LEU A 104 -13.19 -7.61 -13.49
N SER A 105 -12.85 -6.69 -14.40
CA SER A 105 -13.55 -6.58 -15.70
C SER A 105 -13.44 -7.87 -16.52
N GLU A 106 -12.26 -8.46 -16.60
CA GLU A 106 -12.03 -9.74 -17.29
C GLU A 106 -12.70 -10.92 -16.56
N SER A 107 -12.89 -10.83 -15.25
CA SER A 107 -13.62 -11.81 -14.44
C SER A 107 -15.15 -11.70 -14.58
N GLY A 108 -15.64 -10.83 -15.47
CA GLY A 108 -17.07 -10.70 -15.78
C GLY A 108 -17.85 -9.78 -14.85
N VAL A 109 -17.20 -8.94 -14.07
CA VAL A 109 -17.87 -7.91 -13.24
C VAL A 109 -18.33 -6.77 -14.15
N THR A 110 -19.63 -6.52 -14.23
CA THR A 110 -20.23 -5.60 -15.21
C THR A 110 -20.59 -4.23 -14.68
N ASP A 111 -20.70 -4.08 -13.37
CA ASP A 111 -21.11 -2.85 -12.68
C ASP A 111 -19.94 -2.06 -12.07
N LEU A 112 -18.72 -2.29 -12.57
CA LEU A 112 -17.53 -1.57 -12.17
C LEU A 112 -17.63 -0.08 -12.56
N PRO A 113 -17.33 0.85 -11.63
CA PRO A 113 -17.21 2.25 -11.98
C PRO A 113 -16.17 2.49 -13.08
N PRO A 114 -16.42 3.40 -14.04
CA PRO A 114 -15.55 3.58 -15.21
C PRO A 114 -14.18 4.20 -14.90
N ALA A 115 -14.04 4.89 -13.78
CA ALA A 115 -12.81 5.54 -13.36
C ALA A 115 -12.17 4.80 -12.19
N ALA A 116 -10.94 4.34 -12.37
CA ALA A 116 -10.16 3.74 -11.31
C ALA A 116 -9.25 4.79 -10.66
N PRO A 117 -9.48 5.19 -9.41
CA PRO A 117 -8.52 5.99 -8.66
C PRO A 117 -7.19 5.23 -8.57
N ALA A 118 -6.06 5.95 -8.75
CA ALA A 118 -4.75 5.35 -8.68
C ALA A 118 -4.51 4.63 -7.34
N GLY A 119 -3.95 3.42 -7.40
CA GLY A 119 -3.65 2.61 -6.20
C GLY A 119 -4.84 1.96 -5.53
N ALA A 120 -6.04 2.02 -6.12
CA ALA A 120 -7.21 1.31 -5.61
C ALA A 120 -7.10 -0.20 -5.89
N ILE A 121 -7.45 -0.99 -4.90
CA ILE A 121 -7.72 -2.43 -4.99
C ILE A 121 -9.23 -2.59 -5.09
N TRP A 122 -9.69 -3.29 -6.10
CA TRP A 122 -11.10 -3.48 -6.38
C TRP A 122 -11.59 -4.80 -5.81
N LEU A 123 -12.82 -4.81 -5.33
CA LEU A 123 -13.48 -5.97 -4.76
C LEU A 123 -14.81 -6.23 -5.46
N ALA A 124 -15.05 -7.49 -5.80
CA ALA A 124 -16.34 -7.99 -6.26
C ALA A 124 -16.73 -9.27 -5.53
N VAL A 125 -18.02 -9.50 -5.39
CA VAL A 125 -18.60 -10.69 -4.74
C VAL A 125 -19.69 -11.24 -5.64
N ASN A 126 -19.59 -12.53 -6.01
CA ASN A 126 -20.51 -13.21 -6.92
C ASN A 126 -20.73 -12.44 -8.23
N GLY A 127 -19.66 -11.84 -8.78
CA GLY A 127 -19.71 -11.05 -10.00
C GLY A 127 -20.26 -9.63 -9.86
N ALA A 128 -20.70 -9.19 -8.68
CA ALA A 128 -21.16 -7.84 -8.43
C ALA A 128 -20.07 -6.99 -7.75
N TYR A 129 -19.89 -5.75 -8.18
CA TYR A 129 -18.96 -4.81 -7.55
C TYR A 129 -19.35 -4.55 -6.08
N ALA A 130 -18.40 -4.69 -5.17
CA ALA A 130 -18.62 -4.56 -3.73
C ALA A 130 -17.91 -3.36 -3.09
N GLY A 131 -16.87 -2.82 -3.75
CA GLY A 131 -16.17 -1.66 -3.22
C GLY A 131 -14.70 -1.59 -3.65
N MET A 132 -14.01 -0.58 -3.11
CA MET A 132 -12.59 -0.34 -3.31
C MET A 132 -11.88 -0.15 -1.98
N ILE A 133 -10.61 -0.55 -1.92
CA ILE A 133 -9.72 -0.42 -0.77
C ILE A 133 -8.42 0.24 -1.23
N TRP A 134 -7.91 1.16 -0.43
CA TRP A 134 -6.57 1.70 -0.60
C TRP A 134 -5.66 1.21 0.52
N VAL A 135 -4.48 0.78 0.12
CA VAL A 135 -3.44 0.33 1.03
C VAL A 135 -2.21 1.19 0.81
N ALA A 136 -1.68 1.78 1.85
CA ALA A 136 -0.47 2.57 1.80
C ALA A 136 0.47 2.23 2.95
N ASP A 137 1.75 2.50 2.74
CA ASP A 137 2.76 2.40 3.79
C ASP A 137 2.69 3.63 4.69
N THR A 138 2.80 3.41 5.98
CA THR A 138 2.69 4.48 6.97
C THR A 138 3.97 5.33 6.98
N VAL A 139 3.84 6.63 6.78
CA VAL A 139 4.95 7.58 6.93
C VAL A 139 5.37 7.62 8.40
N ARG A 140 6.69 7.55 8.65
CA ARG A 140 7.23 7.64 10.01
C ARG A 140 6.91 8.99 10.64
N ALA A 141 6.49 8.99 11.89
CA ALA A 141 6.11 10.21 12.63
C ALA A 141 7.20 11.31 12.62
N GLY A 142 8.48 10.93 12.56
CA GLY A 142 9.60 11.87 12.52
C GLY A 142 10.14 12.21 11.13
N ALA A 143 9.56 11.68 10.04
CA ALA A 143 10.12 11.86 8.69
C ALA A 143 10.12 13.34 8.25
N ALA A 144 9.00 14.03 8.42
CA ALA A 144 8.87 15.44 8.08
C ALA A 144 9.83 16.33 8.90
N ASP A 145 9.98 16.04 10.20
CA ASP A 145 10.88 16.79 11.08
C ASP A 145 12.35 16.55 10.71
N ALA A 146 12.72 15.31 10.36
CA ALA A 146 14.05 14.99 9.90
C ALA A 146 14.42 15.73 8.61
N VAL A 147 13.50 15.77 7.62
CA VAL A 147 13.69 16.51 6.37
C VAL A 147 13.82 18.01 6.64
N ARG A 148 13.02 18.56 7.53
CA ARG A 148 13.09 19.98 7.94
C ARG A 148 14.43 20.30 8.61
N ALA A 149 14.86 19.49 9.57
CA ALA A 149 16.11 19.67 10.27
C ALA A 149 17.32 19.61 9.32
N LEU A 150 17.33 18.72 8.35
CA LEU A 150 18.39 18.66 7.33
C LEU A 150 18.49 19.98 6.55
N ARG A 151 17.35 20.55 6.13
CA ARG A 151 17.33 21.85 5.42
C ARG A 151 17.81 22.99 6.31
N GLU A 152 17.46 23.02 7.57
CA GLU A 152 17.93 24.00 8.55
C GLU A 152 19.46 23.91 8.79
N HIS A 153 20.04 22.70 8.60
CA HIS A 153 21.48 22.47 8.70
C HIS A 153 22.23 22.57 7.37
N GLY A 154 21.63 23.15 6.32
CA GLY A 154 22.30 23.50 5.09
C GLY A 154 22.14 22.53 3.93
N VAL A 155 21.36 21.47 4.07
CA VAL A 155 20.96 20.60 2.95
C VAL A 155 20.03 21.39 2.03
N ARG A 156 20.46 21.56 0.78
CA ARG A 156 19.74 22.36 -0.24
C ARG A 156 18.64 21.55 -0.91
N GLU A 157 18.90 20.27 -1.15
CA GLU A 157 18.02 19.40 -1.89
C GLU A 157 17.74 18.10 -1.11
N THR A 158 16.49 17.71 -1.08
CA THR A 158 16.04 16.41 -0.57
C THR A 158 15.25 15.69 -1.64
N VAL A 159 15.70 14.49 -2.02
CA VAL A 159 15.12 13.68 -3.09
C VAL A 159 14.56 12.40 -2.50
N MET A 160 13.37 12.00 -2.92
CA MET A 160 12.83 10.69 -2.60
C MET A 160 13.00 9.75 -3.77
N LEU A 161 13.65 8.60 -3.54
CA LEU A 161 13.78 7.53 -4.50
C LEU A 161 12.73 6.46 -4.20
N THR A 162 11.96 6.06 -5.22
CA THR A 162 10.93 5.04 -5.10
C THR A 162 10.63 4.39 -6.43
N GLY A 163 10.28 3.10 -6.41
CA GLY A 163 9.73 2.38 -7.56
C GLY A 163 8.22 2.54 -7.73
N ASP A 164 7.55 3.27 -6.84
CA ASP A 164 6.11 3.44 -6.90
C ASP A 164 5.67 4.38 -8.02
N ALA A 165 4.43 4.24 -8.44
CA ALA A 165 3.80 5.19 -9.35
C ALA A 165 3.75 6.60 -8.74
N ARG A 166 3.91 7.62 -9.58
CA ARG A 166 3.99 9.02 -9.17
C ARG A 166 2.89 9.48 -8.18
N PRO A 167 1.60 9.11 -8.33
CA PRO A 167 0.57 9.50 -7.36
C PRO A 167 0.80 8.94 -5.96
N ALA A 168 1.29 7.69 -5.86
CA ALA A 168 1.61 7.06 -4.57
C ALA A 168 2.85 7.69 -3.93
N ALA A 169 3.83 8.11 -4.73
CA ALA A 169 5.00 8.82 -4.25
C ALA A 169 4.66 10.23 -3.71
N GLN A 170 3.71 10.92 -4.34
CA GLN A 170 3.29 12.28 -3.95
C GLN A 170 2.46 12.30 -2.65
N SER A 171 1.99 11.17 -2.16
CA SER A 171 1.23 11.07 -0.90
C SER A 171 2.11 11.00 0.35
N VAL A 172 3.42 10.89 0.18
CA VAL A 172 4.43 10.85 1.24
C VAL A 172 5.13 12.21 1.36
#